data_47098d52246fadab17aa5ace4c365df4
#
_entry.id   47098d52246fadab17aa5ace4c365df4
#
_cell.length_a   1.000
_cell.length_b   1.000
_cell.length_c   1.000
_cell.angle_alpha   90.00
_cell.angle_beta   90.00
_cell.angle_gamma   90.00
#
_symmetry.space_group_name_H-M   'P 1'
#
loop_
_entity.id
_entity.type
_entity.pdbx_description
1 polymer ?
#
loop_
_entity_poly.entity_id
_entity_poly.type
_entity_poly.pdbx_seq_one_letter_code
_entity_poly.pdbx_strand_id
1 'polypeptide(L)'
;MPNGPVPQSANGHLDALRFRQVLGRFATGVVAITALDPATGGPCGLAANSFTSVSLEPPLVAFCVAHTSTSWPRVRGADVLTVNVLAEHQQPVCAQMATRGGDKFAGLKWTGSPGGNPVLDGALAWIDCAVEAEHPAGDHVIVVARVLQLDVHADGGPLVFFRGGYGGFVEPA
;
A
#
# COMPACT_ATOMS: atom_id res chain seq x y z
N MET A 1 -13.38 2.79 -33.27
CA MET A 1 -12.61 1.59 -33.62
C MET A 1 -13.08 0.48 -32.73
N PRO A 2 -13.73 -0.61 -33.22
CA PRO A 2 -14.10 -1.73 -32.37
C PRO A 2 -12.85 -2.50 -31.97
N ASN A 3 -12.66 -2.71 -30.67
CA ASN A 3 -11.64 -3.60 -30.14
C ASN A 3 -11.88 -5.01 -30.69
N GLY A 4 -10.96 -5.49 -31.53
CA GLY A 4 -10.94 -6.87 -31.96
C GLY A 4 -10.75 -7.80 -30.75
N PRO A 5 -11.20 -9.06 -30.84
CA PRO A 5 -11.03 -10.01 -29.73
C PRO A 5 -9.54 -10.18 -29.41
N VAL A 6 -9.20 -10.02 -28.14
CA VAL A 6 -7.88 -10.35 -27.62
C VAL A 6 -7.63 -11.84 -27.93
N PRO A 7 -6.51 -12.22 -28.59
CA PRO A 7 -6.23 -13.61 -28.86
C PRO A 7 -6.22 -14.39 -27.54
N GLN A 8 -7.13 -15.36 -27.40
CA GLN A 8 -7.06 -16.32 -26.31
C GLN A 8 -5.77 -17.12 -26.53
N SER A 9 -4.75 -16.89 -25.72
CA SER A 9 -3.53 -17.67 -25.72
C SER A 9 -3.89 -19.13 -25.51
N ALA A 10 -3.37 -20.00 -26.39
CA ALA A 10 -3.43 -21.43 -26.22
C ALA A 10 -2.98 -21.82 -24.80
N ASN A 11 -3.77 -22.63 -24.13
CA ASN A 11 -3.68 -23.26 -22.80
C ASN A 11 -2.25 -23.47 -22.25
N GLY A 12 -1.57 -22.40 -21.90
CA GLY A 12 -0.39 -22.43 -21.06
C GLY A 12 -0.76 -21.77 -19.72
N HIS A 13 -0.97 -22.55 -18.69
CA HIS A 13 -1.05 -22.02 -17.33
C HIS A 13 0.22 -21.20 -17.10
N LEU A 14 0.07 -19.88 -16.97
CA LEU A 14 1.21 -19.02 -16.65
C LEU A 14 1.72 -19.45 -15.27
N ASP A 15 2.95 -19.97 -15.22
CA ASP A 15 3.58 -20.42 -13.98
C ASP A 15 3.71 -19.22 -13.02
N ALA A 16 3.18 -19.36 -11.81
CA ALA A 16 3.20 -18.33 -10.77
C ALA A 16 4.64 -17.92 -10.40
N LEU A 17 5.61 -18.83 -10.47
CA LEU A 17 7.01 -18.50 -10.24
C LEU A 17 7.54 -17.60 -11.36
N ARG A 18 7.25 -17.94 -12.60
CA ARG A 18 7.66 -17.13 -13.76
C ARG A 18 7.01 -15.75 -13.73
N PHE A 19 5.72 -15.67 -13.38
CA PHE A 19 5.02 -14.42 -13.21
C PHE A 19 5.71 -13.52 -12.18
N ARG A 20 5.99 -14.04 -10.98
CA ARG A 20 6.70 -13.30 -9.92
C ARG A 20 8.11 -12.88 -10.32
N GLN A 21 8.85 -13.74 -11.03
CA GLN A 21 10.19 -13.41 -11.54
C GLN A 21 10.17 -12.23 -12.51
N VAL A 22 9.19 -12.18 -13.40
CA VAL A 22 9.06 -11.10 -14.40
C VAL A 22 8.59 -9.83 -13.72
N LEU A 23 7.50 -9.88 -12.95
CA LEU A 23 6.94 -8.70 -12.26
C LEU A 23 7.89 -8.16 -11.18
N GLY A 24 8.70 -9.02 -10.56
CA GLY A 24 9.75 -8.60 -9.63
C GLY A 24 10.85 -7.73 -10.26
N ARG A 25 10.94 -7.66 -11.59
CA ARG A 25 11.84 -6.73 -12.30
C ARG A 25 11.33 -5.27 -12.30
N PHE A 26 10.07 -5.07 -11.94
CA PHE A 26 9.49 -3.76 -11.76
C PHE A 26 9.71 -3.30 -10.32
N ALA A 27 10.59 -2.30 -10.12
CA ALA A 27 10.84 -1.73 -8.81
C ALA A 27 9.65 -0.86 -8.38
N THR A 28 9.23 -1.00 -7.13
CA THR A 28 8.15 -0.20 -6.55
C THR A 28 8.58 0.47 -5.26
N GLY A 29 7.95 1.58 -4.92
CA GLY A 29 7.95 2.07 -3.55
C GLY A 29 7.16 1.12 -2.63
N VAL A 30 7.24 1.36 -1.33
CA VAL A 30 6.53 0.61 -0.30
C VAL A 30 5.79 1.57 0.61
N VAL A 31 4.55 1.24 0.93
CA VAL A 31 3.71 2.02 1.84
C VAL A 31 3.17 1.15 2.97
N ALA A 32 2.89 1.78 4.11
CA ALA A 32 2.05 1.22 5.16
C ALA A 32 0.70 1.95 5.16
N ILE A 33 -0.37 1.21 5.05
CA ILE A 33 -1.74 1.73 5.08
C ILE A 33 -2.27 1.51 6.48
N THR A 34 -2.62 2.58 7.18
CA THR A 34 -2.99 2.59 8.59
C THR A 34 -4.36 3.19 8.82
N ALA A 35 -5.03 2.77 9.86
CA ALA A 35 -6.29 3.34 10.32
C ALA A 35 -6.47 3.08 11.83
N LEU A 36 -7.46 3.72 12.44
CA LEU A 36 -8.02 3.29 13.71
C LEU A 36 -9.19 2.34 13.45
N ASP A 37 -9.09 1.13 13.99
CA ASP A 37 -10.15 0.12 13.88
C ASP A 37 -11.41 0.62 14.61
N PRO A 38 -12.54 0.85 13.93
CA PRO A 38 -13.74 1.38 14.56
C PRO A 38 -14.34 0.46 15.63
N ALA A 39 -14.03 -0.84 15.58
CA ALA A 39 -14.53 -1.81 16.56
C ALA A 39 -13.76 -1.77 17.88
N THR A 40 -12.47 -1.42 17.86
CA THR A 40 -11.60 -1.46 19.04
C THR A 40 -11.02 -0.10 19.43
N GLY A 41 -11.04 0.88 18.52
CA GLY A 41 -10.35 2.16 18.67
C GLY A 41 -8.82 2.05 18.58
N GLY A 42 -8.28 0.84 18.43
CA GLY A 42 -6.85 0.60 18.33
C GLY A 42 -6.32 0.76 16.90
N PRO A 43 -5.00 1.00 16.75
CA PRO A 43 -4.41 1.12 15.43
C PRO A 43 -4.40 -0.23 14.70
N CYS A 44 -4.62 -0.17 13.38
CA CYS A 44 -4.54 -1.32 12.50
C CYS A 44 -3.87 -0.92 11.18
N GLY A 45 -3.31 -1.87 10.44
CA GLY A 45 -2.64 -1.56 9.20
C GLY A 45 -2.14 -2.77 8.42
N LEU A 46 -1.62 -2.48 7.23
CA LEU A 46 -0.99 -3.44 6.33
C LEU A 46 0.08 -2.75 5.49
N ALA A 47 1.04 -3.51 4.98
CA ALA A 47 2.01 -3.02 4.00
C ALA A 47 1.53 -3.33 2.57
N ALA A 48 1.83 -2.43 1.65
CA ALA A 48 1.59 -2.62 0.23
C ALA A 48 2.72 -2.03 -0.62
N ASN A 49 3.00 -2.68 -1.76
CA ASN A 49 3.91 -2.18 -2.79
C ASN A 49 3.19 -1.93 -4.13
N SER A 50 1.87 -2.03 -4.12
CA SER A 50 0.99 -1.82 -5.29
C SER A 50 0.42 -0.40 -5.36
N PHE A 51 0.91 0.51 -4.52
CA PHE A 51 0.43 1.89 -4.43
C PHE A 51 0.81 2.70 -5.66
N THR A 52 -0.15 3.50 -6.18
CA THR A 52 0.06 4.42 -7.29
C THR A 52 -0.87 5.63 -7.22
N SER A 53 -0.43 6.76 -7.78
CA SER A 53 -1.31 7.88 -8.11
C SER A 53 -2.19 7.52 -9.32
N VAL A 54 -3.44 7.98 -9.33
CA VAL A 54 -4.41 7.69 -10.39
C VAL A 54 -4.85 8.96 -11.10
N SER A 55 -5.20 10.00 -10.36
CA SER A 55 -5.78 11.24 -10.91
C SER A 55 -5.41 12.45 -10.04
N LEU A 56 -5.31 13.60 -10.66
CA LEU A 56 -5.16 14.88 -9.98
C LEU A 56 -6.50 15.59 -9.77
N GLU A 57 -7.47 15.39 -10.68
CA GLU A 57 -8.79 16.03 -10.65
C GLU A 57 -9.88 15.00 -10.95
N PRO A 58 -10.58 14.46 -9.95
CA PRO A 58 -10.32 14.57 -8.53
C PRO A 58 -9.02 13.86 -8.11
N PRO A 59 -8.41 14.22 -6.97
CA PRO A 59 -7.18 13.58 -6.53
C PRO A 59 -7.45 12.15 -6.05
N LEU A 60 -6.94 11.17 -6.78
CA LEU A 60 -7.14 9.74 -6.52
C LEU A 60 -5.82 9.00 -6.47
N VAL A 61 -5.79 8.00 -5.59
CA VAL A 61 -4.73 6.98 -5.48
C VAL A 61 -5.34 5.58 -5.55
N ALA A 62 -4.52 4.57 -5.86
CA ALA A 62 -4.95 3.19 -5.83
C ALA A 62 -3.91 2.27 -5.21
N PHE A 63 -4.38 1.15 -4.69
CA PHE A 63 -3.55 0.04 -4.21
C PHE A 63 -4.33 -1.28 -4.28
N CYS A 64 -3.63 -2.41 -4.26
CA CYS A 64 -4.25 -3.72 -4.30
C CYS A 64 -4.14 -4.43 -2.96
N VAL A 65 -5.19 -5.12 -2.56
CA VAL A 65 -5.25 -5.91 -1.33
C VAL A 65 -5.72 -7.33 -1.65
N ALA A 66 -5.00 -8.33 -1.16
CA ALA A 66 -5.39 -9.72 -1.34
C ALA A 66 -6.68 -10.05 -0.57
N HIS A 67 -7.57 -10.86 -1.14
CA HIS A 67 -8.79 -11.33 -0.45
C HIS A 67 -8.48 -12.07 0.85
N THR A 68 -7.28 -12.62 0.99
CA THR A 68 -6.80 -13.30 2.21
C THR A 68 -6.27 -12.37 3.29
N SER A 69 -6.29 -11.04 3.08
CA SER A 69 -5.82 -10.07 4.06
C SER A 69 -6.70 -10.07 5.30
N THR A 70 -6.13 -10.35 6.46
CA THR A 70 -6.81 -10.27 7.76
C THR A 70 -6.86 -8.85 8.34
N SER A 71 -6.03 -7.95 7.81
CA SER A 71 -5.98 -6.55 8.25
C SER A 71 -6.94 -5.65 7.48
N TRP A 72 -7.19 -5.97 6.20
CA TRP A 72 -8.00 -5.11 5.34
C TRP A 72 -9.41 -4.85 5.88
N PRO A 73 -10.18 -5.83 6.36
CA PRO A 73 -11.52 -5.57 6.89
C PRO A 73 -11.54 -4.53 8.02
N ARG A 74 -10.49 -4.48 8.85
CA ARG A 74 -10.35 -3.50 9.94
C ARG A 74 -10.02 -2.10 9.41
N VAL A 75 -9.04 -2.00 8.50
CA VAL A 75 -8.67 -0.74 7.84
C VAL A 75 -9.83 -0.21 7.00
N ARG A 76 -10.50 -1.10 6.25
CA ARG A 76 -11.64 -0.76 5.40
C ARG A 76 -12.86 -0.27 6.18
N GLY A 77 -12.99 -0.68 7.44
CA GLY A 77 -14.08 -0.26 8.33
C GLY A 77 -13.98 1.20 8.78
N ALA A 78 -12.81 1.83 8.66
CA ALA A 78 -12.62 3.23 8.99
C ALA A 78 -13.09 4.15 7.83
N ASP A 79 -13.65 5.31 8.17
CA ASP A 79 -14.07 6.32 7.16
C ASP A 79 -12.88 6.93 6.42
N VAL A 80 -11.77 7.08 7.12
CA VAL A 80 -10.50 7.60 6.61
C VAL A 80 -9.41 6.58 6.92
N LEU A 81 -8.51 6.40 5.98
CA LEU A 81 -7.26 5.66 6.14
C LEU A 81 -6.08 6.57 5.80
N THR A 82 -4.89 6.24 6.31
CA THR A 82 -3.67 6.99 6.03
C THR A 82 -2.65 6.10 5.33
N VAL A 83 -2.18 6.53 4.19
CA VAL A 83 -1.06 5.90 3.47
C VAL A 83 0.23 6.56 3.94
N ASN A 84 1.15 5.78 4.53
CA ASN A 84 2.48 6.22 4.94
C ASN A 84 3.50 5.76 3.89
N VAL A 85 4.20 6.67 3.26
CA VAL A 85 5.31 6.35 2.34
C VAL A 85 6.53 6.00 3.17
N LEU A 86 7.00 4.75 3.08
CA LEU A 86 8.08 4.26 3.94
C LEU A 86 9.46 4.71 3.46
N ALA A 87 10.30 5.14 4.40
CA ALA A 87 11.69 5.44 4.19
C ALA A 87 12.54 4.16 4.14
N GLU A 88 13.73 4.22 3.54
CA GLU A 88 14.65 3.08 3.35
C GLU A 88 14.99 2.34 4.66
N HIS A 89 15.10 3.06 5.78
CA HIS A 89 15.36 2.47 7.09
C HIS A 89 14.15 1.78 7.72
N GLN A 90 12.95 1.91 7.13
CA GLN A 90 11.70 1.35 7.66
C GLN A 90 11.38 -0.06 7.11
N GLN A 91 12.36 -0.80 6.58
CA GLN A 91 12.15 -2.21 6.23
C GLN A 91 11.61 -3.05 7.41
N PRO A 92 12.07 -2.89 8.66
CA PRO A 92 11.48 -3.61 9.81
C PRO A 92 10.00 -3.28 10.04
N VAL A 93 9.61 -2.01 9.85
CA VAL A 93 8.21 -1.56 9.93
C VAL A 93 7.37 -2.23 8.85
N CYS A 94 7.87 -2.26 7.60
CA CYS A 94 7.22 -2.96 6.50
C CYS A 94 7.01 -4.45 6.82
N ALA A 95 8.04 -5.14 7.31
CA ALA A 95 7.95 -6.55 7.70
C ALA A 95 6.89 -6.78 8.78
N GLN A 96 6.85 -5.92 9.81
CA GLN A 96 5.85 -5.98 10.89
C GLN A 96 4.43 -5.76 10.36
N MET A 97 4.23 -4.77 9.48
CA MET A 97 2.94 -4.49 8.85
C MET A 97 2.48 -5.62 7.90
N ALA A 98 3.41 -6.38 7.33
CA ALA A 98 3.14 -7.51 6.44
C ALA A 98 2.79 -8.80 7.19
N THR A 99 3.00 -8.90 8.50
CA THR A 99 2.70 -10.12 9.28
C THR A 99 1.20 -10.42 9.28
N ARG A 100 0.85 -11.69 9.49
CA ARG A 100 -0.55 -12.09 9.70
C ARG A 100 -0.84 -12.15 11.20
N GLY A 101 -1.87 -11.42 11.62
CA GLY A 101 -2.26 -11.36 13.04
C GLY A 101 -1.27 -10.59 13.92
N GLY A 102 -1.47 -10.69 15.24
CA GLY A 102 -0.66 -10.02 16.24
C GLY A 102 -0.87 -8.50 16.32
N ASP A 103 -0.16 -7.86 17.24
CA ASP A 103 -0.11 -6.40 17.35
C ASP A 103 0.95 -5.85 16.39
N LYS A 104 0.48 -5.35 15.24
CA LYS A 104 1.35 -4.77 14.22
C LYS A 104 1.93 -3.40 14.60
N PHE A 105 1.47 -2.80 15.68
CA PHE A 105 1.95 -1.52 16.17
C PHE A 105 2.85 -1.64 17.41
N ALA A 106 3.07 -2.86 17.91
CA ALA A 106 3.94 -3.09 19.07
C ALA A 106 5.31 -2.42 18.86
N GLY A 107 5.67 -1.49 19.76
CA GLY A 107 6.94 -0.76 19.72
C GLY A 107 7.06 0.31 18.61
N LEU A 108 6.08 0.49 17.74
CA LEU A 108 6.08 1.55 16.75
C LEU A 108 5.63 2.88 17.37
N LYS A 109 6.32 3.96 17.01
CA LYS A 109 5.91 5.33 17.32
C LYS A 109 5.10 5.88 16.16
N TRP A 110 4.07 6.64 16.48
CA TRP A 110 3.23 7.32 15.50
C TRP A 110 2.53 8.52 16.12
N THR A 111 2.09 9.45 15.28
CA THR A 111 1.25 10.59 15.63
C THR A 111 -0.05 10.52 14.86
N GLY A 112 -1.08 11.24 15.29
CA GLY A 112 -2.34 11.32 14.54
C GLY A 112 -2.19 12.22 13.31
N SER A 113 -2.65 11.77 12.15
CA SER A 113 -2.89 12.65 10.99
C SER A 113 -4.05 13.61 11.29
N PRO A 114 -4.34 14.60 10.44
CA PRO A 114 -5.57 15.39 10.56
C PRO A 114 -6.84 14.55 10.52
N GLY A 115 -6.84 13.41 9.82
CA GLY A 115 -7.90 12.42 9.84
C GLY A 115 -7.91 11.53 11.10
N GLY A 116 -6.95 11.70 12.02
CA GLY A 116 -6.85 10.99 13.30
C GLY A 116 -6.13 9.65 13.23
N ASN A 117 -5.72 9.20 12.06
CA ASN A 117 -5.08 7.90 11.88
C ASN A 117 -3.56 7.92 12.08
N PRO A 118 -2.92 6.76 12.33
CA PRO A 118 -1.50 6.70 12.58
C PRO A 118 -0.64 7.17 11.40
N VAL A 119 0.15 8.22 11.61
CA VAL A 119 1.32 8.59 10.80
C VAL A 119 2.54 8.01 11.49
N LEU A 120 3.20 7.07 10.86
CA LEU A 120 4.36 6.36 11.42
C LEU A 120 5.57 7.29 11.49
N ASP A 121 6.24 7.29 12.65
CA ASP A 121 7.45 8.07 12.85
C ASP A 121 8.53 7.65 11.82
N GLY A 122 9.13 8.64 11.16
CA GLY A 122 10.13 8.43 10.11
C GLY A 122 9.59 8.10 8.70
N ALA A 123 8.27 8.04 8.50
CA ALA A 123 7.70 7.96 7.16
C ALA A 123 8.02 9.24 6.35
N LEU A 124 8.25 9.12 5.04
CA LEU A 124 8.61 10.26 4.19
C LEU A 124 7.43 11.22 3.95
N ALA A 125 6.25 10.64 3.81
CA ALA A 125 5.01 11.37 3.56
C ALA A 125 3.82 10.59 4.10
N TRP A 126 2.73 11.29 4.34
CA TRP A 126 1.45 10.70 4.68
C TRP A 126 0.33 11.26 3.78
N ILE A 127 -0.68 10.43 3.54
CA ILE A 127 -1.81 10.75 2.66
C ILE A 127 -3.08 10.22 3.32
N ASP A 128 -3.95 11.10 3.80
CA ASP A 128 -5.28 10.73 4.30
C ASP A 128 -6.24 10.54 3.12
N CYS A 129 -6.92 9.41 3.10
CA CYS A 129 -7.78 8.99 2.01
C CYS A 129 -9.11 8.43 2.51
N ALA A 130 -10.17 8.60 1.72
CA ALA A 130 -11.42 7.85 1.86
C ALA A 130 -11.58 6.87 0.69
N VAL A 131 -11.98 5.64 1.00
CA VAL A 131 -12.23 4.63 -0.06
C VAL A 131 -13.40 5.09 -0.93
N GLU A 132 -13.18 5.24 -2.22
CA GLU A 132 -14.19 5.65 -3.20
C GLU A 132 -14.78 4.46 -3.93
N ALA A 133 -13.96 3.50 -4.33
CA ALA A 133 -14.39 2.31 -5.05
C ALA A 133 -13.49 1.10 -4.77
N GLU A 134 -14.07 -0.07 -4.89
CA GLU A 134 -13.37 -1.35 -4.82
C GLU A 134 -13.74 -2.19 -6.04
N HIS A 135 -12.72 -2.69 -6.75
CA HIS A 135 -12.91 -3.48 -7.96
C HIS A 135 -12.29 -4.87 -7.77
N PRO A 136 -13.09 -5.95 -7.79
CA PRO A 136 -12.55 -7.31 -7.77
C PRO A 136 -11.59 -7.54 -8.95
N ALA A 137 -10.42 -8.09 -8.67
CA ALA A 137 -9.36 -8.34 -9.64
C ALA A 137 -8.61 -9.63 -9.31
N GLY A 138 -9.13 -10.77 -9.76
CA GLY A 138 -8.55 -12.09 -9.49
C GLY A 138 -8.60 -12.43 -7.99
N ASP A 139 -7.43 -12.67 -7.38
CA ASP A 139 -7.28 -12.96 -5.95
C ASP A 139 -7.10 -11.70 -5.08
N HIS A 140 -7.25 -10.52 -5.69
CA HIS A 140 -7.14 -9.20 -5.05
C HIS A 140 -8.37 -8.32 -5.30
N VAL A 141 -8.41 -7.24 -4.54
CA VAL A 141 -9.28 -6.07 -4.78
C VAL A 141 -8.38 -4.89 -5.14
N ILE A 142 -8.71 -4.17 -6.20
CA ILE A 142 -8.13 -2.85 -6.49
C ILE A 142 -8.97 -1.83 -5.73
N VAL A 143 -8.34 -1.14 -4.79
CA VAL A 143 -8.95 -0.07 -4.01
C VAL A 143 -8.60 1.26 -4.65
N VAL A 144 -9.60 2.05 -4.99
CA VAL A 144 -9.46 3.44 -5.41
C VAL A 144 -9.87 4.32 -4.24
N ALA A 145 -9.01 5.24 -3.83
CA ALA A 145 -9.27 6.11 -2.70
C ALA A 145 -9.08 7.58 -3.08
N ARG A 146 -9.99 8.41 -2.61
CA ARG A 146 -9.93 9.85 -2.76
C ARG A 146 -9.00 10.43 -1.73
N VAL A 147 -8.04 11.22 -2.17
CA VAL A 147 -7.13 11.95 -1.27
C VAL A 147 -7.90 13.12 -0.63
N LEU A 148 -7.82 13.22 0.67
CA LEU A 148 -8.44 14.27 1.48
C LEU A 148 -7.41 15.31 1.90
N GLN A 149 -6.26 14.85 2.39
CA GLN A 149 -5.13 15.67 2.83
C GLN A 149 -3.84 14.88 2.66
N LEU A 150 -2.73 15.56 2.50
CA LEU A 150 -1.40 14.95 2.40
C LEU A 150 -0.33 15.96 2.77
N ASP A 151 0.83 15.48 3.23
CA ASP A 151 2.02 16.30 3.41
C ASP A 151 3.30 15.46 3.39
N VAL A 152 4.42 16.13 3.18
CA VAL A 152 5.75 15.58 3.42
C VAL A 152 5.98 15.55 4.92
N HIS A 153 6.55 14.45 5.44
CA HIS A 153 6.71 14.26 6.88
C HIS A 153 8.17 14.21 7.33
N ALA A 154 9.04 13.57 6.53
CA ALA A 154 10.48 13.49 6.80
C ALA A 154 11.29 13.50 5.52
N ASP A 155 12.56 13.90 5.63
CA ASP A 155 13.55 13.77 4.56
C ASP A 155 14.15 12.35 4.56
N GLY A 156 14.62 11.89 3.40
CA GLY A 156 15.33 10.62 3.25
C GLY A 156 15.02 9.91 1.95
N GLY A 157 15.69 8.78 1.73
CA GLY A 157 15.47 7.91 0.58
C GLY A 157 14.28 6.99 0.79
N PRO A 158 13.57 6.58 -0.29
CA PRO A 158 12.41 5.69 -0.20
C PRO A 158 12.81 4.24 0.05
N LEU A 159 11.94 3.49 0.74
CA LEU A 159 12.03 2.04 0.76
C LEU A 159 11.57 1.50 -0.60
N VAL A 160 12.48 0.80 -1.30
CA VAL A 160 12.22 0.22 -2.61
C VAL A 160 12.14 -1.30 -2.50
N PHE A 161 11.12 -1.89 -3.11
CA PHE A 161 11.00 -3.34 -3.28
C PHE A 161 11.39 -3.72 -4.71
N PHE A 162 12.34 -4.64 -4.85
CA PHE A 162 12.86 -5.11 -6.13
C PHE A 162 13.33 -6.56 -6.04
N ARG A 163 12.90 -7.44 -6.96
CA ARG A 163 13.30 -8.86 -7.04
C ARG A 163 13.11 -9.64 -5.73
N GLY A 164 12.08 -9.33 -4.95
CA GLY A 164 11.82 -10.00 -3.68
C GLY A 164 12.66 -9.50 -2.51
N GLY A 165 13.47 -8.46 -2.72
CA GLY A 165 14.28 -7.81 -1.68
C GLY A 165 13.93 -6.34 -1.50
N TYR A 166 14.48 -5.74 -0.47
CA TYR A 166 14.33 -4.32 -0.17
C TYR A 166 15.65 -3.59 -0.35
N GLY A 167 15.58 -2.30 -0.72
CA GLY A 167 16.72 -1.40 -0.86
C GLY A 167 16.27 0.04 -0.83
N GLY A 168 17.21 0.96 -1.07
CA GLY A 168 16.98 2.38 -1.21
C GLY A 168 17.12 2.84 -2.67
N PHE A 169 16.88 4.12 -2.89
CA PHE A 169 17.18 4.83 -4.13
C PHE A 169 18.32 5.83 -3.86
N VAL A 170 19.34 5.77 -4.67
CA VAL A 170 20.45 6.73 -4.62
C VAL A 170 20.18 7.80 -5.67
N GLU A 171 20.05 9.05 -5.22
CA GLU A 171 19.92 10.17 -6.15
C GLU A 171 21.20 10.33 -6.96
N PRO A 172 21.08 10.51 -8.28
CA PRO A 172 22.26 10.84 -9.09
C PRO A 172 22.80 12.22 -8.68
N ALA A 173 24.15 12.32 -8.62
CA ALA A 173 24.85 13.56 -8.30
C ALA A 173 24.65 14.62 -9.39
#